data_fc5c60e03b6466d16054c10573c885c5
#
_entry.id   fc5c60e03b6466d16054c10573c885c5
#
_cell.length_a   1.000
_cell.length_b   1.000
_cell.length_c   1.000
_cell.angle_alpha   90.00
_cell.angle_beta   90.00
_cell.angle_gamma   90.00
#
_symmetry.space_group_name_H-M   'P 1'
#
loop_
_entity.id
_entity.type
_entity.pdbx_description
1 polymer ?
#
loop_
_entity_poly.entity_id
_entity_poly.type
_entity_poly.pdbx_seq_one_letter_code
_entity_poly.pdbx_strand_id
1 'polypeptide(L)'
;MTVGICGLGLIGGSLAKAYKLSGAKVLGFDTNEGICTLAMADGAIDGLLTDETIRECELVLVAVYPQAAMEYMRRIAPLLQK
;
A
#
# COMPACT_ATOMS: atom_id res chain seq x y z
N MET A 1 -8.19 10.57 -5.33
CA MET A 1 -7.02 9.78 -5.73
C MET A 1 -6.93 8.52 -4.87
N THR A 2 -6.60 7.43 -5.47
CA THR A 2 -6.39 6.16 -4.75
C THR A 2 -4.91 5.80 -4.78
N VAL A 3 -4.34 5.57 -3.61
CA VAL A 3 -2.91 5.28 -3.45
C VAL A 3 -2.76 3.91 -2.81
N GLY A 4 -1.91 3.08 -3.40
CA GLY A 4 -1.55 1.79 -2.83
C GLY A 4 -0.19 1.86 -2.17
N ILE A 5 -0.06 1.28 -0.98
CA ILE A 5 1.22 1.24 -0.27
C ILE A 5 1.54 -0.20 0.10
N CYS A 6 2.65 -0.68 -0.43
CA CYS A 6 3.19 -1.99 -0.07
C CYS A 6 4.27 -1.81 0.98
N GLY A 7 4.07 -2.42 2.13
CA GLY A 7 4.95 -2.24 3.29
C GLY A 7 4.43 -1.16 4.21
N LEU A 8 3.85 -1.57 5.34
CA LEU A 8 3.18 -0.67 6.29
C LEU A 8 3.99 -0.50 7.59
N GLY A 9 5.30 -0.73 7.52
CA GLY A 9 6.19 -0.45 8.63
C GLY A 9 6.30 1.05 8.89
N LEU A 10 7.40 1.47 9.49
CA LEU A 10 7.55 2.85 9.95
C LEU A 10 7.36 3.88 8.83
N ILE A 11 8.05 3.68 7.72
CA ILE A 11 8.00 4.61 6.58
C ILE A 11 6.66 4.50 5.84
N GLY A 12 6.24 3.26 5.52
CA GLY A 12 5.00 3.04 4.79
C GLY A 12 3.79 3.50 5.57
N GLY A 13 3.75 3.26 6.88
CA GLY A 13 2.68 3.74 7.75
C GLY A 13 2.60 5.25 7.79
N SER A 14 3.75 5.93 7.83
CA SER A 14 3.79 7.40 7.81
C SER A 14 3.28 7.95 6.48
N LEU A 15 3.67 7.33 5.36
CA LEU A 15 3.18 7.72 4.04
C LEU A 15 1.67 7.52 3.93
N ALA A 16 1.15 6.40 4.44
CA ALA A 16 -0.28 6.12 4.43
C ALA A 16 -1.05 7.23 5.13
N LYS A 17 -0.61 7.61 6.33
CA LYS A 17 -1.25 8.67 7.11
C LYS A 17 -1.19 10.01 6.39
N ALA A 18 -0.06 10.33 5.76
CA ALA A 18 0.09 11.57 5.01
C ALA A 18 -0.90 11.65 3.84
N TYR A 19 -1.04 10.58 3.07
CA TYR A 19 -2.00 10.55 1.97
C TYR A 19 -3.43 10.59 2.46
N LYS A 20 -3.73 9.92 3.58
CA LYS A 20 -5.06 10.02 4.20
C LYS A 20 -5.41 11.47 4.55
N LEU A 21 -4.46 12.19 5.14
CA LEU A 21 -4.66 13.59 5.48
C LEU A 21 -4.88 14.47 4.26
N SER A 22 -4.34 14.08 3.11
CA SER A 22 -4.54 14.81 1.87
C SER A 22 -5.90 14.51 1.21
N GLY A 23 -6.67 13.61 1.76
CA GLY A 23 -7.97 13.23 1.22
C GLY A 23 -7.95 12.04 0.28
N ALA A 24 -6.81 11.37 0.12
CA ALA A 24 -6.71 10.19 -0.75
C ALA A 24 -7.35 8.96 -0.09
N LYS A 25 -7.85 8.06 -0.93
CA LYS A 25 -8.19 6.70 -0.50
C LYS A 25 -6.89 5.90 -0.50
N VAL A 26 -6.58 5.25 0.61
CA VAL A 26 -5.33 4.52 0.78
C VAL A 26 -5.60 3.02 0.94
N LEU A 27 -4.97 2.24 0.09
CA LEU A 27 -4.97 0.79 0.18
C LEU A 27 -3.56 0.35 0.60
N GLY A 28 -3.48 -0.61 1.50
CA GLY A 28 -2.19 -1.02 2.03
C GLY A 28 -2.03 -2.51 2.14
N PHE A 29 -0.80 -2.96 2.12
CA PHE A 29 -0.46 -4.36 2.30
C PHE A 29 0.87 -4.50 3.05
N ASP A 30 0.94 -5.50 3.90
CA ASP A 30 2.18 -5.93 4.55
C ASP A 30 2.13 -7.44 4.69
N THR A 31 3.27 -8.09 4.62
CA THR A 31 3.34 -9.53 4.84
C THR A 31 3.01 -9.92 6.28
N ASN A 32 3.12 -8.98 7.21
CA ASN A 32 2.72 -9.16 8.60
C ASN A 32 1.25 -8.78 8.75
N GLU A 33 0.39 -9.77 8.95
CA GLU A 33 -1.05 -9.55 9.08
C GLU A 33 -1.40 -8.68 10.28
N GLY A 34 -0.64 -8.75 11.36
CA GLY A 34 -0.85 -7.91 12.53
C GLY A 34 -0.66 -6.43 12.21
N ILE A 35 0.32 -6.11 11.36
CA ILE A 35 0.54 -4.73 10.92
C ILE A 35 -0.63 -4.24 10.06
N CYS A 36 -1.14 -5.08 9.17
CA CYS A 36 -2.31 -4.75 8.36
C CYS A 36 -3.52 -4.47 9.25
N THR A 37 -3.75 -5.32 10.24
CA THR A 37 -4.87 -5.16 11.17
C THR A 37 -4.77 -3.85 11.95
N LEU A 38 -3.59 -3.53 12.45
CA LEU A 38 -3.36 -2.27 13.16
C LEU A 38 -3.57 -1.06 12.27
N ALA A 39 -3.09 -1.11 11.04
CA ALA A 39 -3.25 0.00 10.09
C ALA A 39 -4.72 0.24 9.76
N MET A 40 -5.51 -0.82 9.62
CA MET A 40 -6.95 -0.70 9.42
C MET A 40 -7.62 -0.08 10.65
N ALA A 41 -7.28 -0.58 11.83
CA ALA A 41 -7.86 -0.08 13.09
C ALA A 41 -7.53 1.38 13.36
N ASP A 42 -6.30 1.79 13.03
CA ASP A 42 -5.84 3.17 13.20
C ASP A 42 -6.39 4.12 12.12
N GLY A 43 -7.05 3.59 11.10
CA GLY A 43 -7.51 4.41 9.98
C GLY A 43 -6.39 4.88 9.07
N ALA A 44 -5.21 4.26 9.14
CA ALA A 44 -4.10 4.62 8.26
C ALA A 44 -4.35 4.13 6.82
N ILE A 45 -5.08 3.04 6.67
CA ILE A 45 -5.49 2.54 5.37
C ILE A 45 -7.00 2.34 5.35
N ASP A 46 -7.61 2.48 4.18
CA ASP A 46 -9.05 2.30 3.99
C ASP A 46 -9.40 0.85 3.63
N GLY A 47 -8.45 0.11 3.12
CA GLY A 47 -8.64 -1.27 2.74
C GLY A 47 -7.32 -1.93 2.41
N LEU A 48 -7.38 -3.19 2.02
CA LEU A 48 -6.19 -3.96 1.67
C LEU A 48 -5.83 -3.78 0.20
N LEU A 49 -4.53 -3.68 -0.06
CA LEU A 49 -4.00 -3.67 -1.41
C LEU A 49 -3.85 -5.13 -1.87
N THR A 50 -4.66 -5.52 -2.84
CA THR A 50 -4.69 -6.87 -3.40
C THR A 50 -4.46 -6.81 -4.90
N ASP A 51 -4.33 -7.97 -5.54
CA ASP A 51 -4.20 -8.04 -7.00
C ASP A 51 -5.41 -7.46 -7.72
N GLU A 52 -6.57 -7.46 -7.06
CA GLU A 52 -7.79 -6.88 -7.61
C GLU A 52 -7.87 -5.38 -7.35
N THR A 53 -7.62 -4.96 -6.10
CA THR A 53 -7.76 -3.54 -5.74
C THR A 53 -6.63 -2.69 -6.26
N ILE A 54 -5.48 -3.27 -6.57
CA ILE A 54 -4.35 -2.50 -7.11
C ILE A 54 -4.71 -1.79 -8.42
N ARG A 55 -5.68 -2.31 -9.15
CA ARG A 55 -6.13 -1.70 -10.41
C ARG A 55 -6.84 -0.37 -10.18
N GLU A 56 -7.31 -0.09 -8.97
CA GLU A 56 -7.91 1.18 -8.61
C GLU A 56 -6.87 2.25 -8.31
N CYS A 57 -5.62 1.85 -8.11
CA CYS A 57 -4.58 2.78 -7.66
C CYS A 57 -4.03 3.61 -8.81
N GLU A 58 -3.96 4.91 -8.59
CA GLU A 58 -3.29 5.85 -9.49
C GLU A 58 -1.81 5.94 -9.18
N LEU A 59 -1.43 5.57 -7.96
CA LEU A 59 -0.05 5.57 -7.49
C LEU A 59 0.16 4.37 -6.57
N VAL A 60 1.24 3.66 -6.76
CA VAL A 60 1.64 2.56 -5.87
C VAL A 60 3.04 2.84 -5.34
N LEU A 61 3.16 2.88 -4.02
CA LEU A 61 4.44 3.09 -3.34
C LEU A 61 4.89 1.78 -2.72
N VAL A 62 6.17 1.48 -2.86
CA VAL A 62 6.75 0.24 -2.33
C VAL A 62 7.78 0.63 -1.26
N ALA A 63 7.42 0.38 0.00
CA ALA A 63 8.20 0.80 1.16
C ALA A 63 8.72 -0.42 1.93
N VAL A 64 9.44 -1.29 1.24
CA VAL A 64 10.02 -2.52 1.78
C VAL A 64 11.51 -2.59 1.43
N TYR A 65 12.21 -3.58 1.95
CA TYR A 65 13.63 -3.77 1.61
C TYR A 65 13.81 -3.95 0.10
N PRO A 66 14.93 -3.48 -0.47
CA PRO A 66 15.11 -3.44 -1.93
C PRO A 66 14.83 -4.76 -2.66
N GLN A 67 15.28 -5.87 -2.09
CA GLN A 67 15.07 -7.17 -2.71
C GLN A 67 13.59 -7.54 -2.77
N ALA A 68 12.88 -7.38 -1.67
CA ALA A 68 11.44 -7.64 -1.63
C ALA A 68 10.68 -6.66 -2.53
N ALA A 69 11.13 -5.42 -2.61
CA ALA A 69 10.52 -4.43 -3.49
C ALA A 69 10.63 -4.84 -4.96
N MET A 70 11.78 -5.34 -5.38
CA MET A 70 11.97 -5.79 -6.76
C MET A 70 11.06 -6.96 -7.11
N GLU A 71 10.95 -7.93 -6.22
CA GLU A 71 10.08 -9.08 -6.43
C GLU A 71 8.62 -8.65 -6.53
N TYR A 72 8.19 -7.78 -5.61
CA TYR A 72 6.83 -7.26 -5.61
C TYR A 72 6.52 -6.49 -6.91
N MET A 73 7.43 -5.62 -7.31
CA MET A 73 7.23 -4.82 -8.53
C MET A 73 7.12 -5.69 -9.79
N ARG A 74 7.90 -6.77 -9.87
CA ARG A 74 7.80 -7.72 -10.98
C ARG A 74 6.42 -8.37 -11.01
N ARG A 75 5.89 -8.72 -9.84
CA ARG A 75 4.61 -9.39 -9.73
C ARG A 75 3.45 -8.49 -10.13
N ILE A 76 3.49 -7.23 -9.71
CA ILE A 76 2.37 -6.30 -9.93
C ILE A 76 2.43 -5.56 -11.26
N ALA A 77 3.60 -5.53 -11.93
CA ALA A 77 3.75 -4.77 -13.16
C ALA A 77 2.64 -5.02 -14.19
N PRO A 78 2.24 -6.30 -14.46
CA PRO A 78 1.14 -6.54 -15.41
C PRO A 78 -0.23 -6.11 -14.90
N LEU A 79 -0.37 -5.81 -13.61
CA LEU A 79 -1.64 -5.42 -13.00
C LEU A 79 -1.84 -3.91 -12.96
N LEU A 80 -0.79 -3.14 -13.19
CA LEU A 80 -0.85 -1.69 -13.08
C LEU A 80 -1.61 -1.07 -14.25
N GLN A 81 -2.30 0.01 -13.97
CA GLN A 81 -2.95 0.81 -15.01
C GLN A 81 -1.91 1.51 -15.88
N LYS A 82 -2.27 1.72 -17.11
CA LYS A 82 -1.43 2.42 -18.06
C LYS A 82 -1.87 3.84 -18.28
#